data_7f7a9dba5ad54b3c37161a9168200ae7
#
_entry.id   7f7a9dba5ad54b3c37161a9168200ae7
#
_cell.length_a   1.000
_cell.length_b   1.000
_cell.length_c   1.000
_cell.angle_alpha   90.00
_cell.angle_beta   90.00
_cell.angle_gamma   90.00
#
_symmetry.space_group_name_H-M   'P 1'
#
loop_
_entity.id
_entity.type
_entity.pdbx_description
1 polymer ?
#
loop_
_entity_poly.entity_id
_entity_poly.type
_entity_poly.pdbx_seq_one_letter_code
_entity_poly.pdbx_strand_id
1 'polypeptide(L)'
;NIDLYYMLVQLRDELLPTFTGQNNSIELNFDENTTIYADPEKLARVFSNILKNAVTYSYPNTKIIVSVENTEKHIAILFQNQGETIPAEKLLSLFDKFYRLDEARISDTGGTGLGLAIAKEIVLLHGGTIEAKSENETITFSVILPVS
;
A
#
# COMPACT_ATOMS: atom_id res chain seq x y z
N ASN A 1 11.55 1.23 17.49
CA ASN A 1 10.38 2.04 17.10
C ASN A 1 10.66 2.84 15.84
N ILE A 2 9.66 2.92 14.99
CA ILE A 2 9.74 3.63 13.71
C ILE A 2 8.76 4.79 13.73
N ASP A 3 9.24 5.98 13.30
CA ASP A 3 8.36 7.11 13.02
C ASP A 3 7.64 6.85 11.69
N LEU A 4 6.40 6.42 11.78
CA LEU A 4 5.62 6.02 10.61
C LEU A 4 5.37 7.20 9.66
N TYR A 5 5.04 8.36 10.22
CA TYR A 5 4.75 9.54 9.40
C TYR A 5 5.97 9.94 8.57
N TYR A 6 7.12 10.01 9.21
CA TYR A 6 8.36 10.39 8.53
C TYR A 6 8.73 9.38 7.43
N MET A 7 8.60 8.09 7.73
CA MET A 7 8.87 7.04 6.75
C MET A 7 8.00 7.22 5.50
N LEU A 8 6.70 7.46 5.69
CA LEU A 8 5.78 7.61 4.58
C LEU A 8 6.01 8.92 3.82
N VAL A 9 6.42 9.99 4.50
CA VAL A 9 6.82 11.24 3.82
C VAL A 9 8.00 10.96 2.88
N GLN A 10 9.02 10.25 3.35
CA GLN A 10 10.17 9.92 2.52
C GLN A 10 9.78 9.06 1.32
N LEU A 11 8.97 8.04 1.54
CA LEU A 11 8.52 7.17 0.45
C LEU A 11 7.70 7.94 -0.58
N ARG A 12 6.82 8.82 -0.12
CA ARG A 12 6.04 9.68 -1.01
C ARG A 12 6.94 10.53 -1.88
N ASP A 13 7.94 11.18 -1.27
CA ASP A 13 8.84 12.06 -1.99
C ASP A 13 9.71 11.31 -3.02
N GLU A 14 10.01 10.05 -2.74
CA GLU A 14 10.77 9.20 -3.67
C GLU A 14 9.93 8.66 -4.82
N LEU A 15 8.66 8.31 -4.54
CA LEU A 15 7.82 7.62 -5.50
C LEU A 15 7.10 8.53 -6.48
N LEU A 16 6.58 9.68 -6.03
CA LEU A 16 5.77 10.53 -6.90
C LEU A 16 6.49 10.98 -8.16
N PRO A 17 7.79 11.36 -8.12
CA PRO A 17 8.47 11.76 -9.35
C PRO A 17 8.59 10.66 -10.40
N THR A 18 8.46 9.39 -10.00
CA THR A 18 8.56 8.27 -10.95
C THR A 18 7.26 8.02 -11.69
N PHE A 19 6.15 8.61 -11.26
CA PHE A 19 4.83 8.43 -11.87
C PHE A 19 4.36 9.74 -12.49
N THR A 20 5.16 10.24 -13.44
CA THR A 20 4.83 11.47 -14.14
C THR A 20 3.64 11.26 -15.07
N GLY A 21 2.84 12.30 -15.25
CA GLY A 21 1.71 12.28 -16.18
C GLY A 21 0.36 11.91 -15.57
N GLN A 22 0.33 11.30 -14.40
CA GLN A 22 -0.93 10.95 -13.74
C GLN A 22 -1.45 12.02 -12.79
N ASN A 23 -0.55 12.87 -12.29
CA ASN A 23 -0.91 13.95 -11.38
C ASN A 23 -1.64 13.45 -10.12
N ASN A 24 -1.17 12.33 -9.56
CA ASN A 24 -1.67 11.83 -8.29
C ASN A 24 -0.91 12.48 -7.13
N SER A 25 -1.57 12.55 -5.98
CA SER A 25 -0.92 12.99 -4.74
C SER A 25 -1.15 11.94 -3.66
N ILE A 26 -0.31 11.96 -2.64
CA ILE A 26 -0.42 11.06 -1.49
C ILE A 26 -0.62 11.93 -0.27
N GLU A 27 -1.77 11.76 0.38
CA GLU A 27 -2.15 12.51 1.57
C GLU A 27 -2.00 11.61 2.78
N LEU A 28 -1.24 12.06 3.78
CA LEU A 28 -1.06 11.34 5.03
C LEU A 28 -2.03 11.91 6.07
N ASN A 29 -3.06 11.13 6.36
CA ASN A 29 -4.16 11.58 7.22
C ASN A 29 -4.15 10.83 8.55
N PHE A 30 -3.08 11.03 9.32
CA PHE A 30 -2.93 10.46 10.66
C PHE A 30 -1.93 11.27 11.45
N ASP A 31 -1.86 11.02 12.76
CA ASP A 31 -1.01 11.77 13.69
C ASP A 31 0.47 11.59 13.34
N GLU A 32 1.19 12.71 13.18
CA GLU A 32 2.61 12.69 12.85
C GLU A 32 3.48 12.07 13.94
N ASN A 33 2.93 11.88 15.14
CA ASN A 33 3.63 11.22 16.24
C ASN A 33 3.40 9.70 16.29
N THR A 34 2.71 9.16 15.30
CA THR A 34 2.44 7.71 15.24
C THR A 34 3.73 6.93 15.09
N THR A 35 3.92 5.94 15.97
CA THR A 35 5.07 5.03 15.89
C THR A 35 4.61 3.60 15.73
N ILE A 36 5.46 2.78 15.10
CA ILE A 36 5.24 1.34 14.98
C ILE A 36 6.51 0.63 15.39
N TYR A 37 6.37 -0.63 15.81
CA TYR A 37 7.50 -1.46 16.18
C TYR A 37 7.70 -2.51 15.09
N ALA A 38 8.80 -2.39 14.33
CA ALA A 38 9.04 -3.25 13.18
C ALA A 38 10.45 -3.04 12.64
N ASP A 39 10.82 -3.87 11.66
CA ASP A 39 12.06 -3.70 10.91
C ASP A 39 11.87 -2.57 9.90
N PRO A 40 12.61 -1.46 10.00
CA PRO A 40 12.38 -0.30 9.15
C PRO A 40 12.60 -0.58 7.66
N GLU A 41 13.64 -1.32 7.29
CA GLU A 41 13.89 -1.60 5.87
C GLU A 41 12.80 -2.46 5.26
N LYS A 42 12.34 -3.45 6.00
CA LYS A 42 11.31 -4.36 5.52
C LYS A 42 9.95 -3.66 5.41
N LEU A 43 9.59 -2.85 6.38
CA LEU A 43 8.33 -2.12 6.34
C LEU A 43 8.34 -1.05 5.25
N ALA A 44 9.46 -0.38 5.04
CA ALA A 44 9.59 0.56 3.92
C ALA A 44 9.31 -0.15 2.60
N ARG A 45 9.77 -1.38 2.44
CA ARG A 45 9.51 -2.17 1.23
C ARG A 45 8.04 -2.51 1.08
N VAL A 46 7.38 -2.90 2.18
CA VAL A 46 5.94 -3.18 2.18
C VAL A 46 5.17 -1.96 1.70
N PHE A 47 5.40 -0.81 2.32
CA PHE A 47 4.67 0.40 1.99
C PHE A 47 4.98 0.89 0.59
N SER A 48 6.24 0.82 0.16
CA SER A 48 6.62 1.18 -1.20
C SER A 48 5.88 0.32 -2.23
N ASN A 49 5.80 -0.98 -2.00
CA ASN A 49 5.10 -1.89 -2.91
C ASN A 49 3.60 -1.58 -2.97
N ILE A 50 3.00 -1.28 -1.83
CA ILE A 50 1.57 -0.94 -1.78
C ILE A 50 1.32 0.40 -2.48
N LEU A 51 2.15 1.41 -2.21
CA LEU A 51 1.98 2.73 -2.82
C LEU A 51 2.17 2.69 -4.33
N LYS A 52 3.13 1.91 -4.82
CA LYS A 52 3.31 1.73 -6.27
C LYS A 52 2.06 1.14 -6.92
N ASN A 53 1.47 0.15 -6.27
CA ASN A 53 0.22 -0.43 -6.75
C ASN A 53 -0.92 0.59 -6.72
N ALA A 54 -1.02 1.35 -5.63
CA ALA A 54 -2.06 2.35 -5.49
C ALA A 54 -1.98 3.39 -6.61
N VAL A 55 -0.77 3.91 -6.90
CA VAL A 55 -0.60 4.88 -7.97
C VAL A 55 -0.90 4.25 -9.34
N THR A 56 -0.42 3.04 -9.56
CA THR A 56 -0.60 2.34 -10.84
C THR A 56 -2.08 2.16 -11.20
N TYR A 57 -2.91 1.82 -10.21
CA TYR A 57 -4.32 1.52 -10.46
C TYR A 57 -5.25 2.67 -10.10
N SER A 58 -4.71 3.83 -9.76
CA SER A 58 -5.52 5.02 -9.49
C SER A 58 -5.94 5.71 -10.78
N TYR A 59 -7.12 6.33 -10.74
CA TYR A 59 -7.49 7.28 -11.78
C TYR A 59 -6.55 8.49 -11.72
N PRO A 60 -6.24 9.11 -12.87
CA PRO A 60 -5.43 10.34 -12.87
C PRO A 60 -6.09 11.45 -12.06
N ASN A 61 -5.30 12.35 -11.50
CA ASN A 61 -5.76 13.53 -10.77
C ASN A 61 -6.52 13.20 -9.49
N THR A 62 -6.25 12.04 -8.88
CA THR A 62 -6.88 11.65 -7.63
C THR A 62 -5.85 11.55 -6.51
N LYS A 63 -6.34 11.55 -5.28
CA LYS A 63 -5.49 11.41 -4.09
C LYS A 63 -5.45 9.97 -3.62
N ILE A 64 -4.27 9.57 -3.16
CA ILE A 64 -4.11 8.34 -2.41
C ILE A 64 -4.05 8.77 -0.94
N ILE A 65 -4.94 8.23 -0.12
CA ILE A 65 -5.04 8.64 1.28
C ILE A 65 -4.51 7.52 2.17
N VAL A 66 -3.57 7.85 3.03
CA VAL A 66 -3.04 6.92 4.03
C VAL A 66 -3.60 7.34 5.38
N SER A 67 -4.24 6.40 6.07
CA SER A 67 -4.81 6.64 7.38
C SER A 67 -4.41 5.52 8.34
N VAL A 68 -4.64 5.72 9.62
CA VAL A 68 -4.26 4.76 10.66
C VAL A 68 -5.41 4.59 11.63
N GLU A 69 -5.70 3.33 11.96
CA GLU A 69 -6.68 2.98 13.00
C GLU A 69 -5.97 2.20 14.09
N ASN A 70 -6.13 2.63 15.32
CA ASN A 70 -5.52 1.99 16.47
C ASN A 70 -6.54 1.21 17.29
N THR A 71 -6.15 0.02 17.71
CA THR A 71 -6.86 -0.72 18.74
C THR A 71 -5.86 -1.02 19.86
N GLU A 72 -6.30 -1.64 20.94
CA GLU A 72 -5.41 -1.98 22.04
C GLU A 72 -4.28 -2.92 21.63
N LYS A 73 -4.56 -3.83 20.70
CA LYS A 73 -3.61 -4.89 20.32
C LYS A 73 -2.98 -4.71 18.96
N HIS A 74 -3.60 -3.90 18.10
CA HIS A 74 -3.17 -3.78 16.71
C HIS A 74 -3.19 -2.35 16.23
N ILE A 75 -2.39 -2.09 15.21
CA ILE A 75 -2.45 -0.86 14.44
C ILE A 75 -2.70 -1.24 12.99
N ALA A 76 -3.69 -0.60 12.39
CA ALA A 76 -4.03 -0.82 10.98
C ALA A 76 -3.62 0.42 10.18
N ILE A 77 -2.86 0.20 9.12
CA ILE A 77 -2.43 1.26 8.22
C ILE A 77 -3.18 1.03 6.91
N LEU A 78 -4.00 2.01 6.52
CA LEU A 78 -4.88 1.88 5.36
C LEU A 78 -4.40 2.77 4.24
N PHE A 79 -4.34 2.19 3.04
CA PHE A 79 -3.94 2.88 1.81
C PHE A 79 -5.11 2.84 0.86
N GLN A 80 -5.75 3.98 0.63
CA GLN A 80 -6.97 4.07 -0.14
C GLN A 80 -6.75 4.88 -1.41
N ASN A 81 -7.15 4.31 -2.55
CA ASN A 81 -7.08 5.02 -3.81
C ASN A 81 -8.40 4.87 -4.58
N GLN A 82 -8.63 5.80 -5.49
CA GLN A 82 -9.78 5.75 -6.39
C GLN A 82 -9.34 5.12 -7.70
N GLY A 83 -10.00 4.04 -8.07
CA GLY A 83 -9.68 3.32 -9.29
C GLY A 83 -10.80 2.35 -9.63
N GLU A 84 -10.66 1.69 -10.77
CA GLU A 84 -11.64 0.72 -11.21
C GLU A 84 -11.86 -0.37 -10.16
N THR A 85 -13.13 -0.67 -9.88
CA THR A 85 -13.45 -1.69 -8.89
C THR A 85 -12.90 -3.06 -9.31
N ILE A 86 -12.20 -3.71 -8.38
CA ILE A 86 -11.59 -5.01 -8.63
C ILE A 86 -12.59 -6.10 -8.25
N PRO A 87 -12.92 -7.03 -9.16
CA PRO A 87 -13.82 -8.13 -8.83
C PRO A 87 -13.32 -8.97 -7.65
N ALA A 88 -14.24 -9.47 -6.84
CA ALA A 88 -13.89 -10.21 -5.64
C ALA A 88 -12.96 -11.40 -5.89
N GLU A 89 -13.16 -12.12 -6.98
CA GLU A 89 -12.31 -13.27 -7.31
C GLU A 89 -10.88 -12.85 -7.63
N LYS A 90 -10.69 -11.65 -8.18
CA LYS A 90 -9.34 -11.12 -8.45
C LYS A 90 -8.68 -10.59 -7.19
N LEU A 91 -9.47 -10.06 -6.25
CA LEU A 91 -8.93 -9.60 -4.97
C LEU A 91 -8.24 -10.72 -4.21
N LEU A 92 -8.78 -11.92 -4.27
CA LEU A 92 -8.19 -13.08 -3.61
C LEU A 92 -6.82 -13.44 -4.16
N SER A 93 -6.56 -13.10 -5.42
CA SER A 93 -5.31 -13.45 -6.11
C SER A 93 -4.26 -12.34 -6.09
N LEU A 94 -4.61 -11.15 -5.59
CA LEU A 94 -3.69 -10.00 -5.64
C LEU A 94 -2.33 -10.24 -4.99
N PHE A 95 -2.29 -11.07 -3.94
CA PHE A 95 -1.07 -11.35 -3.20
C PHE A 95 -0.35 -12.61 -3.68
N ASP A 96 -0.87 -13.25 -4.72
CA ASP A 96 -0.22 -14.43 -5.28
C ASP A 96 0.99 -14.00 -6.12
N LYS A 97 2.04 -14.83 -6.10
CA LYS A 97 3.23 -14.55 -6.88
C LYS A 97 2.90 -14.51 -8.36
N PHE A 98 3.44 -13.52 -9.06
CA PHE A 98 3.31 -13.32 -10.51
C PHE A 98 1.89 -12.97 -10.98
N TYR A 99 0.93 -12.76 -10.08
CA TYR A 99 -0.40 -12.34 -10.46
C TYR A 99 -0.40 -10.86 -10.85
N ARG A 100 -1.10 -10.53 -11.92
CA ARG A 100 -1.24 -9.16 -12.41
C ARG A 100 -2.67 -8.93 -12.87
N LEU A 101 -3.23 -7.78 -12.50
CA LEU A 101 -4.58 -7.38 -12.92
C LEU A 101 -4.65 -7.02 -14.39
N ASP A 102 -3.59 -6.40 -14.90
CA ASP A 102 -3.54 -5.89 -16.28
C ASP A 102 -2.15 -6.15 -16.85
N GLU A 103 -2.06 -7.16 -17.70
CA GLU A 103 -0.81 -7.55 -18.33
C GLU A 103 -0.27 -6.49 -19.29
N ALA A 104 -1.14 -5.64 -19.84
CA ALA A 104 -0.72 -4.59 -20.75
C ALA A 104 0.13 -3.52 -20.08
N ARG A 105 0.10 -3.46 -18.76
CA ARG A 105 0.86 -2.48 -17.98
C ARG A 105 2.19 -3.00 -17.46
N ILE A 106 2.59 -4.18 -17.87
CA ILE A 106 3.82 -4.81 -17.37
C ILE A 106 5.03 -3.89 -17.49
N SER A 107 5.23 -3.30 -18.68
CA SER A 107 6.39 -2.47 -18.94
C SER A 107 6.36 -1.14 -18.19
N ASP A 108 5.16 -0.60 -17.95
CA ASP A 108 4.99 0.72 -17.34
C ASP A 108 5.20 0.69 -15.83
N THR A 109 4.79 -0.41 -15.20
CA THR A 109 4.86 -0.51 -13.75
C THR A 109 6.17 -1.10 -13.26
N GLY A 110 6.93 -1.71 -14.16
CA GLY A 110 8.13 -2.44 -13.78
C GLY A 110 7.84 -3.61 -12.86
N GLY A 111 6.55 -3.92 -12.63
CA GLY A 111 6.15 -4.96 -11.72
C GLY A 111 6.29 -6.34 -12.31
N THR A 112 6.84 -7.24 -11.53
CA THR A 112 6.98 -8.65 -11.92
C THR A 112 5.84 -9.50 -11.40
N GLY A 113 4.89 -8.89 -10.67
CA GLY A 113 3.85 -9.63 -9.98
C GLY A 113 4.32 -10.17 -8.62
N LEU A 114 5.46 -9.72 -8.15
CA LEU A 114 6.02 -10.16 -6.87
C LEU A 114 5.83 -9.14 -5.75
N GLY A 115 5.58 -7.88 -6.08
CA GLY A 115 5.54 -6.79 -5.08
C GLY A 115 4.58 -7.03 -3.93
N LEU A 116 3.33 -7.36 -4.24
CA LEU A 116 2.34 -7.60 -3.19
C LEU A 116 2.57 -8.94 -2.47
N ALA A 117 3.08 -9.96 -3.17
CA ALA A 117 3.43 -11.23 -2.54
C ALA A 117 4.55 -11.05 -1.52
N ILE A 118 5.55 -10.23 -1.86
CA ILE A 118 6.64 -9.91 -0.94
C ILE A 118 6.13 -9.11 0.25
N ALA A 119 5.25 -8.13 0.00
CA ALA A 119 4.66 -7.33 1.07
C ALA A 119 3.92 -8.23 2.06
N LYS A 120 3.11 -9.16 1.56
CA LYS A 120 2.37 -10.11 2.41
C LYS A 120 3.31 -10.96 3.24
N GLU A 121 4.36 -11.49 2.63
CA GLU A 121 5.33 -12.32 3.34
C GLU A 121 5.99 -11.56 4.49
N ILE A 122 6.41 -10.32 4.25
CA ILE A 122 7.03 -9.49 5.27
C ILE A 122 6.05 -9.21 6.42
N VAL A 123 4.80 -8.85 6.09
CA VAL A 123 3.78 -8.56 7.10
C VAL A 123 3.50 -9.78 7.96
N LEU A 124 3.41 -10.97 7.34
CA LEU A 124 3.21 -12.21 8.08
C LEU A 124 4.36 -12.51 9.02
N LEU A 125 5.60 -12.24 8.61
CA LEU A 125 6.77 -12.41 9.45
C LEU A 125 6.76 -11.46 10.66
N HIS A 126 6.06 -10.35 10.56
CA HIS A 126 5.89 -9.41 11.67
C HIS A 126 4.68 -9.76 12.56
N GLY A 127 4.04 -10.89 12.31
CA GLY A 127 2.87 -11.29 13.09
C GLY A 127 1.59 -10.57 12.71
N GLY A 128 1.58 -9.90 11.56
CA GLY A 128 0.44 -9.14 11.09
C GLY A 128 -0.29 -9.78 9.93
N THR A 129 -1.23 -9.04 9.36
CA THR A 129 -1.98 -9.46 8.18
C THR A 129 -2.08 -8.32 7.19
N ILE A 130 -2.33 -8.65 5.92
CA ILE A 130 -2.53 -7.68 4.87
C ILE A 130 -3.80 -8.07 4.11
N GLU A 131 -4.63 -7.08 3.81
CA GLU A 131 -5.91 -7.30 3.15
C GLU A 131 -6.13 -6.26 2.05
N ALA A 132 -6.97 -6.60 1.08
CA ALA A 132 -7.39 -5.68 0.04
C ALA A 132 -8.91 -5.74 -0.08
N LYS A 133 -9.53 -4.57 -0.21
CA LYS A 133 -10.97 -4.45 -0.46
C LYS A 133 -11.17 -3.51 -1.64
N SER A 134 -12.22 -3.75 -2.41
CA SER A 134 -12.55 -2.87 -3.53
C SER A 134 -14.06 -2.82 -3.69
N GLU A 135 -14.61 -1.61 -3.66
CA GLU A 135 -16.04 -1.36 -3.91
C GLU A 135 -16.23 0.10 -4.26
N ASN A 136 -17.23 0.37 -5.09
CA ASN A 136 -17.58 1.74 -5.47
C ASN A 136 -16.38 2.55 -6.00
N GLU A 137 -15.57 1.92 -6.83
CA GLU A 137 -14.37 2.52 -7.44
C GLU A 137 -13.37 3.02 -6.41
N THR A 138 -13.34 2.37 -5.25
CA THR A 138 -12.38 2.65 -4.19
C THR A 138 -11.66 1.37 -3.82
N ILE A 139 -10.34 1.41 -3.81
CA ILE A 139 -9.50 0.26 -3.46
C ILE A 139 -8.78 0.59 -2.16
N THR A 140 -8.87 -0.30 -1.17
CA THR A 140 -8.23 -0.10 0.11
C THR A 140 -7.34 -1.30 0.44
N PHE A 141 -6.04 -1.01 0.66
CA PHE A 141 -5.11 -1.98 1.22
C PHE A 141 -4.95 -1.70 2.70
N SER A 142 -5.01 -2.73 3.52
CA SER A 142 -4.84 -2.60 4.97
C SER A 142 -3.69 -3.47 5.44
N VAL A 143 -2.74 -2.87 6.12
CA VAL A 143 -1.64 -3.58 6.79
C VAL A 143 -1.95 -3.53 8.28
N ILE A 144 -2.12 -4.68 8.90
CA ILE A 144 -2.48 -4.77 10.31
C ILE A 144 -1.31 -5.41 11.06
N LEU A 145 -0.76 -4.68 12.01
CA LEU A 145 0.42 -5.10 12.76
C LEU A 145 0.10 -5.15 14.26
N PRO A 146 0.72 -6.07 15.00
CA PRO A 146 0.57 -6.05 16.46
C PRO A 146 1.28 -4.82 17.03
N VAL A 147 0.75 -4.30 18.13
CA VAL A 147 1.29 -3.09 18.76
C VAL A 147 2.63 -3.36 19.45
N SER A 148 2.87 -4.57 19.89
CA SER A 148 4.14 -4.89 20.55
C SER A 148 4.53 -6.34 20.37
#